data_25b5cedfca234ad591910f81aae0e57a
#
_entry.id   25b5cedfca234ad591910f81aae0e57a
#
_cell.length_a   1.000
_cell.length_b   1.000
_cell.length_c   1.000
_cell.angle_alpha   90.00
_cell.angle_beta   90.00
_cell.angle_gamma   90.00
#
_symmetry.space_group_name_H-M   'P 1'
#
loop_
_entity.id
_entity.type
_entity.pdbx_description
1 polymer ?
#
loop_
_entity_poly.entity_id
_entity_poly.type
_entity_poly.pdbx_seq_one_letter_code
_entity_poly.pdbx_strand_id
1 'polypeptide(L)'
;IGVINYCVIALIQLELGNTENENLDPKIVEEKYSEKVNETRDLMFAKNHDYGEAWRDMRVSSMTDLILMKLHRVKQIEDNDGQTLVSEGLQANYQDMLNYAVFALIKLGLAK
;
A
#
# COMPACT_ATOMS: atom_id res chain seq x y z
N ILE A 1 6.93 3.76 9.07
CA ILE A 1 7.92 3.16 8.16
C ILE A 1 7.69 1.66 8.02
N GLY A 2 7.43 0.96 9.12
CA GLY A 2 7.16 -0.48 9.06
C GLY A 2 5.97 -0.83 8.16
N VAL A 3 4.88 -0.09 8.24
CA VAL A 3 3.70 -0.31 7.41
C VAL A 3 4.03 -0.12 5.93
N ILE A 4 4.82 0.90 5.60
CA ILE A 4 5.21 1.17 4.21
C ILE A 4 5.99 -0.01 3.64
N ASN A 5 7.02 -0.46 4.35
CA ASN A 5 7.83 -1.59 3.91
C ASN A 5 6.99 -2.86 3.77
N TYR A 6 6.12 -3.11 4.71
CA TYR A 6 5.24 -4.28 4.69
C TYR A 6 4.34 -4.28 3.46
N CYS A 7 3.74 -3.13 3.16
CA CYS A 7 2.86 -3.00 2.00
C CYS A 7 3.60 -3.19 0.69
N VAL A 8 4.81 -2.63 0.57
CA VAL A 8 5.62 -2.81 -0.65
C VAL A 8 5.99 -4.28 -0.83
N ILE A 9 6.41 -4.95 0.23
CA ILE A 9 6.74 -6.38 0.18
C ILE A 9 5.51 -7.19 -0.23
N ALA A 10 4.34 -6.87 0.34
CA ALA A 10 3.11 -7.55 -0.02
C ALA A 10 2.74 -7.36 -1.50
N LEU A 11 2.92 -6.15 -2.02
CA LEU A 11 2.67 -5.86 -3.43
C LEU A 11 3.61 -6.65 -4.35
N ILE A 12 4.88 -6.77 -3.96
CA ILE A 12 5.84 -7.59 -4.70
C ILE A 12 5.39 -9.06 -4.70
N GLN A 13 4.98 -9.58 -3.56
CA GLN A 13 4.52 -10.96 -3.45
C GLN A 13 3.28 -11.22 -4.31
N LEU A 14 2.36 -10.28 -4.38
CA LEU A 14 1.18 -10.41 -5.22
C LEU A 14 1.54 -10.50 -6.70
N GLU A 15 2.53 -9.74 -7.14
CA GLU A 15 2.96 -9.77 -8.54
C GLU A 15 3.70 -11.06 -8.87
N LEU A 16 4.60 -11.48 -8.00
CA LEU A 16 5.42 -12.68 -8.22
C LEU A 16 4.68 -13.98 -7.93
N GLY A 17 3.51 -13.87 -7.28
CA GLY A 17 2.76 -15.03 -6.84
C GLY A 17 3.47 -15.74 -5.70
N ASN A 18 2.95 -16.91 -5.33
CA ASN A 18 3.57 -17.77 -4.32
C ASN A 18 4.73 -18.54 -4.91
N THR A 19 5.62 -17.87 -5.61
CA THR A 19 6.82 -18.52 -6.07
C THR A 19 7.67 -18.83 -4.85
N GLU A 20 7.89 -20.09 -4.59
CA GLU A 20 8.81 -20.58 -3.57
C GLU A 20 10.24 -20.23 -3.93
N ASN A 21 10.46 -19.19 -4.67
CA ASN A 21 11.78 -18.77 -5.09
C ASN A 21 12.41 -17.97 -3.97
N GLU A 22 12.90 -18.69 -2.98
CA GLU A 22 13.61 -18.13 -1.85
C GLU A 22 14.90 -17.43 -2.25
N ASN A 23 15.30 -17.58 -3.51
CA ASN A 23 16.57 -17.07 -4.03
C ASN A 23 16.39 -15.96 -5.05
N LEU A 24 15.51 -14.99 -4.74
CA LEU A 24 15.42 -13.80 -5.58
C LEU A 24 16.71 -13.00 -5.47
N ASP A 25 17.28 -12.68 -6.63
CA ASP A 25 18.43 -11.78 -6.71
C ASP A 25 18.09 -10.48 -6.00
N PRO A 26 18.92 -10.00 -5.07
CA PRO A 26 18.68 -8.73 -4.40
C PRO A 26 18.44 -7.55 -5.35
N LYS A 27 19.04 -7.57 -6.52
CA LYS A 27 18.82 -6.53 -7.53
C LYS A 27 17.37 -6.55 -8.05
N ILE A 28 16.82 -7.74 -8.26
CA ILE A 28 15.44 -7.89 -8.72
C ILE A 28 14.47 -7.38 -7.64
N VAL A 29 14.74 -7.72 -6.39
CA VAL A 29 13.92 -7.24 -5.26
C VAL A 29 13.97 -5.72 -5.18
N GLU A 30 15.16 -5.12 -5.32
CA GLU A 30 15.32 -3.67 -5.28
C GLU A 30 14.57 -3.00 -6.43
N GLU A 31 14.67 -3.54 -7.64
CA GLU A 31 13.94 -3.03 -8.80
C GLU A 31 12.43 -3.11 -8.59
N LYS A 32 11.94 -4.24 -8.08
CA LYS A 32 10.52 -4.43 -7.80
C LYS A 32 10.03 -3.48 -6.69
N TYR A 33 10.84 -3.26 -5.69
CA TYR A 33 10.53 -2.32 -4.63
C TYR A 33 10.33 -0.91 -5.19
N SER A 34 11.27 -0.44 -5.99
CA SER A 34 11.19 0.88 -6.63
C SER A 34 9.99 0.98 -7.56
N GLU A 35 9.72 -0.06 -8.33
CA GLU A 35 8.58 -0.13 -9.22
C GLU A 35 7.26 0.02 -8.46
N LYS A 36 7.09 -0.72 -7.36
CA LYS A 36 5.86 -0.66 -6.56
C LYS A 36 5.67 0.68 -5.87
N VAL A 37 6.74 1.26 -5.38
CA VAL A 37 6.68 2.61 -4.79
C VAL A 37 6.26 3.62 -5.86
N ASN A 38 6.83 3.55 -7.04
CA ASN A 38 6.51 4.48 -8.13
C ASN A 38 5.07 4.32 -8.62
N GLU A 39 4.61 3.08 -8.81
CA GLU A 39 3.22 2.81 -9.20
C GLU A 39 2.23 3.37 -8.18
N THR A 40 2.52 3.15 -6.92
CA THR A 40 1.65 3.62 -5.84
C THR A 40 1.66 5.14 -5.74
N ARG A 41 2.82 5.76 -5.94
CA ARG A 41 2.93 7.22 -6.00
C ARG A 41 2.11 7.80 -7.14
N ASP A 42 2.17 7.19 -8.31
CA ASP A 42 1.44 7.66 -9.48
C ASP A 42 -0.06 7.56 -9.25
N LEU A 43 -0.51 6.48 -8.63
CA LEU A 43 -1.90 6.32 -8.24
C LEU A 43 -2.33 7.40 -7.22
N MET A 44 -1.48 7.69 -6.25
CA MET A 44 -1.74 8.74 -5.27
C MET A 44 -1.89 10.12 -5.94
N PHE A 45 -1.01 10.45 -6.88
CA PHE A 45 -1.11 11.72 -7.60
C PHE A 45 -2.40 11.82 -8.40
N ALA A 46 -2.82 10.74 -9.05
CA ALA A 46 -4.06 10.71 -9.79
C ALA A 46 -5.27 10.93 -8.86
N LYS A 47 -5.29 10.24 -7.71
CA LYS A 47 -6.35 10.40 -6.71
C LYS A 47 -6.35 11.80 -6.10
N ASN A 48 -5.17 12.34 -5.82
CA ASN A 48 -5.03 13.67 -5.25
C ASN A 48 -5.57 14.75 -6.17
N HIS A 49 -5.34 14.58 -7.47
CA HIS A 49 -5.89 15.50 -8.46
C HIS A 49 -7.42 15.55 -8.37
N ASP A 50 -8.05 14.39 -8.17
CA ASP A 50 -9.50 14.28 -8.10
C ASP A 50 -10.07 14.78 -6.76
N TYR A 51 -9.36 14.58 -5.66
CA TYR A 51 -9.86 14.83 -4.32
C TYR A 51 -9.30 16.09 -3.65
N GLY A 52 -8.46 16.85 -4.35
CA GLY A 52 -7.98 18.15 -3.86
C GLY A 52 -7.15 18.08 -2.58
N GLU A 53 -6.36 17.05 -2.41
CA GLU A 53 -5.48 16.88 -1.24
C GLU A 53 -6.23 16.88 0.10
N ALA A 54 -7.42 16.28 0.13
CA ALA A 54 -8.25 16.22 1.34
C ALA A 54 -7.50 15.63 2.55
N TRP A 55 -6.48 14.80 2.33
CA TRP A 55 -5.70 14.18 3.41
C TRP A 55 -4.98 15.22 4.29
N ARG A 56 -4.73 16.43 3.79
CA ARG A 56 -4.03 17.47 4.56
C ARG A 56 -4.85 17.94 5.76
N ASP A 57 -6.18 17.87 5.65
CA ASP A 57 -7.08 18.26 6.72
C ASP A 57 -7.41 17.13 7.68
N MET A 58 -6.95 15.92 7.37
CA MET A 58 -7.21 14.75 8.21
C MET A 58 -6.22 14.67 9.37
N ARG A 59 -6.71 14.18 10.50
CA ARG A 59 -5.86 13.89 11.65
C ARG A 59 -5.05 12.61 11.39
N VAL A 60 -3.83 12.54 11.97
CA VAL A 60 -3.01 11.33 11.89
C VAL A 60 -3.77 10.12 12.45
N SER A 61 -4.53 10.31 13.53
CA SER A 61 -5.36 9.23 14.10
C SER A 61 -6.38 8.69 13.10
N SER A 62 -6.96 9.58 12.27
CA SER A 62 -7.89 9.15 11.23
C SER A 62 -7.20 8.32 10.16
N MET A 63 -5.97 8.67 9.80
CA MET A 63 -5.17 7.87 8.85
C MET A 63 -4.85 6.50 9.41
N THR A 64 -4.53 6.42 10.71
CA THR A 64 -4.29 5.14 11.38
C THR A 64 -5.56 4.27 11.33
N ASP A 65 -6.72 4.85 11.59
CA ASP A 65 -7.99 4.13 11.53
C ASP A 65 -8.28 3.61 10.12
N LEU A 66 -7.97 4.41 9.09
CA LEU A 66 -8.13 3.97 7.71
C LEU A 66 -7.20 2.81 7.37
N ILE A 67 -5.95 2.86 7.84
CA ILE A 67 -5.00 1.76 7.66
C ILE A 67 -5.54 0.49 8.32
N LEU A 68 -6.06 0.59 9.54
CA LEU A 68 -6.63 -0.55 10.26
C LEU A 68 -7.85 -1.12 9.51
N MET A 69 -8.70 -0.27 8.96
CA MET A 69 -9.82 -0.70 8.12
C MET A 69 -9.36 -1.49 6.91
N LYS A 70 -8.34 -0.98 6.21
CA LYS A 70 -7.80 -1.65 5.03
C LYS A 70 -7.13 -2.98 5.40
N LEU A 71 -6.44 -3.02 6.52
CA LEU A 71 -5.85 -4.26 7.03
C LEU A 71 -6.92 -5.30 7.32
N HIS A 72 -8.00 -4.89 7.96
CA HIS A 72 -9.14 -5.78 8.22
C HIS A 72 -9.75 -6.29 6.92
N ARG A 73 -9.87 -5.42 5.91
CA ARG A 73 -10.35 -5.79 4.59
C ARG A 73 -9.45 -6.83 3.92
N VAL A 74 -8.13 -6.64 4.02
CA VAL A 74 -7.15 -7.60 3.52
C VAL A 74 -7.36 -8.98 4.15
N LYS A 75 -7.54 -9.02 5.47
CA LYS A 75 -7.80 -10.27 6.19
C LYS A 75 -9.08 -10.95 5.70
N GLN A 76 -10.14 -10.18 5.48
CA GLN A 76 -11.39 -10.71 4.97
C GLN A 76 -11.22 -11.33 3.58
N ILE A 77 -10.47 -10.65 2.71
CA ILE A 77 -10.20 -11.13 1.36
C ILE A 77 -9.38 -12.42 1.42
N GLU A 78 -8.37 -12.49 2.26
CA GLU A 78 -7.56 -13.70 2.45
C GLU A 78 -8.38 -14.86 2.99
N ASP A 79 -9.25 -14.60 3.96
CA ASP A 79 -10.13 -15.63 4.53
C ASP A 79 -11.10 -16.20 3.50
N ASN A 80 -11.40 -15.44 2.48
CA ASN A 80 -12.23 -15.88 1.35
C ASN A 80 -11.39 -16.34 0.15
N ASP A 81 -10.15 -16.74 0.39
CA ASP A 81 -9.20 -17.22 -0.63
C ASP A 81 -9.01 -16.25 -1.79
N GLY A 82 -9.09 -14.94 -1.49
CA GLY A 82 -8.93 -13.91 -2.50
C GLY A 82 -10.13 -13.76 -3.43
N GLN A 83 -11.24 -14.41 -3.14
CA GLN A 83 -12.44 -14.33 -3.97
C GLN A 83 -13.21 -13.05 -3.70
N THR A 84 -12.79 -11.98 -4.34
CA THR A 84 -13.58 -10.76 -4.41
C THR A 84 -13.88 -10.46 -5.87
N LEU A 85 -15.12 -10.12 -6.12
CA LEU A 85 -15.58 -9.78 -7.47
C LEU A 85 -15.25 -8.35 -7.86
N VAL A 86 -14.55 -7.61 -7.00
CA VAL A 86 -14.38 -6.19 -7.19
C VAL A 86 -12.90 -5.88 -7.40
N SER A 87 -12.65 -4.87 -8.21
CA SER A 87 -11.33 -4.29 -8.44
C SER A 87 -10.60 -3.85 -7.16
N GLU A 88 -11.28 -3.91 -6.02
CA GLU A 88 -10.72 -3.64 -4.71
C GLU A 88 -10.07 -4.88 -4.11
N GLY A 89 -9.23 -5.54 -4.90
CA GLY A 89 -8.49 -6.70 -4.44
C GLY A 89 -7.37 -6.31 -3.48
N LEU A 90 -6.55 -7.30 -3.15
CA LEU A 90 -5.44 -7.12 -2.22
C LEU A 90 -4.51 -5.96 -2.62
N GLN A 91 -4.21 -5.85 -3.92
CA GLN A 91 -3.31 -4.81 -4.43
C GLN A 91 -3.80 -3.41 -4.08
N ALA A 92 -5.07 -3.11 -4.34
CA ALA A 92 -5.62 -1.79 -4.08
C ALA A 92 -5.61 -1.45 -2.59
N ASN A 93 -5.92 -2.42 -1.74
CA ASN A 93 -5.90 -2.21 -0.29
C ASN A 93 -4.48 -1.94 0.23
N TYR A 94 -3.47 -2.67 -0.25
CA TYR A 94 -2.09 -2.42 0.14
C TYR A 94 -1.60 -1.06 -0.35
N GLN A 95 -1.97 -0.67 -1.57
CA GLN A 95 -1.60 0.65 -2.10
C GLN A 95 -2.23 1.78 -1.26
N ASP A 96 -3.49 1.63 -0.87
CA ASP A 96 -4.16 2.62 -0.02
C ASP A 96 -3.48 2.72 1.35
N MET A 97 -3.15 1.58 1.96
CA MET A 97 -2.44 1.56 3.25
C MET A 97 -1.09 2.26 3.15
N LEU A 98 -0.35 1.99 2.07
CA LEU A 98 0.94 2.63 1.82
C LEU A 98 0.78 4.14 1.74
N ASN A 99 -0.18 4.62 0.97
CA ASN A 99 -0.41 6.05 0.79
C ASN A 99 -0.84 6.73 2.09
N TYR A 100 -1.72 6.13 2.87
CA TYR A 100 -2.12 6.68 4.17
C TYR A 100 -0.94 6.76 5.13
N ALA A 101 -0.06 5.75 5.12
CA ALA A 101 1.14 5.75 5.95
C ALA A 101 2.09 6.87 5.54
N VAL A 102 2.27 7.11 4.25
CA VAL A 102 3.10 8.21 3.75
C VAL A 102 2.51 9.56 4.16
N PHE A 103 1.21 9.73 4.00
CA PHE A 103 0.53 10.97 4.41
C PHE A 103 0.71 11.22 5.91
N ALA A 104 0.59 10.18 6.72
CA ALA A 104 0.79 10.31 8.16
C ALA A 104 2.22 10.75 8.50
N LEU A 105 3.22 10.17 7.81
CA LEU A 105 4.62 10.57 8.01
C LEU A 105 4.87 12.02 7.61
N ILE A 106 4.29 12.47 6.52
CA ILE A 106 4.40 13.86 6.09
C ILE A 106 3.80 14.79 7.14
N LYS A 107 2.62 14.47 7.66
CA LYS A 107 1.94 15.28 8.69
C LYS A 107 2.71 15.30 9.99
N LEU A 108 3.43 14.23 10.31
CA LEU A 108 4.29 14.16 11.50
C LEU A 108 5.64 14.86 11.30
N GLY A 109 5.94 15.31 10.06
CA GLY A 109 7.20 15.95 9.75
C GLY A 109 8.38 14.99 9.62
N LEU A 110 8.12 13.70 9.50
CA LEU A 110 9.15 12.66 9.39
C LEU A 110 9.56 12.38 7.95
N ALA A 111 8.76 12.82 6.99
CA ALA A 111 9.06 12.72 5.56
C ALA A 111 8.81 14.08 4.92
N LYS A 112 9.71 14.52 4.07
CA LYS A 112 9.56 15.80 3.37
C LYS A 112 9.37 15.59 1.88
#